data_cac516889851771e81bef072694117a8
#
_entry.id   cac516889851771e81bef072694117a8
#
_cell.length_a   1.000
_cell.length_b   1.000
_cell.length_c   1.000
_cell.angle_alpha   90.00
_cell.angle_beta   90.00
_cell.angle_gamma   90.00
#
_symmetry.space_group_name_H-M   'P 1'
#
loop_
_entity.id
_entity.type
_entity.pdbx_description
1 polymer ?
#
loop_
_entity_poly.entity_id
_entity_poly.type
_entity_poly.pdbx_seq_one_letter_code
_entity_poly.pdbx_strand_id
1 'polypeptide(L)'
;MTQYLVAIHHPDDFEPSSESEAARDDISALNREMIAAGVRVFVGGLTPAREARSVRVKSDGKLLVTDGPYLETKEHVGGFWVLDVADLDAALEWAGKAAIACRTPVEVRRFG
;
A
#
# COMPACT_ATOMS: atom_id res chain seq x y z
N MET A 1 -20.43 -3.31 -6.82
CA MET A 1 -19.63 -2.93 -5.65
C MET A 1 -18.57 -1.92 -6.05
N THR A 2 -18.01 -1.21 -5.11
CA THR A 2 -17.06 -0.12 -5.37
C THR A 2 -15.66 -0.56 -4.99
N GLN A 3 -14.68 -0.18 -5.78
CA GLN A 3 -13.28 -0.51 -5.51
C GLN A 3 -12.59 0.59 -4.72
N TYR A 4 -11.76 0.16 -3.78
CA TYR A 4 -10.98 1.04 -2.90
C TYR A 4 -9.53 0.61 -2.85
N LEU A 5 -8.64 1.60 -2.81
CA LEU A 5 -7.24 1.38 -2.52
C LEU A 5 -7.05 1.48 -0.99
N VAL A 6 -6.40 0.49 -0.42
CA VAL A 6 -5.96 0.50 0.98
C VAL A 6 -4.44 0.47 0.95
N ALA A 7 -3.82 1.63 1.13
CA ALA A 7 -2.38 1.80 1.00
C ALA A 7 -1.70 1.82 2.37
N ILE A 8 -0.63 1.04 2.49
CA ILE A 8 0.18 0.94 3.69
C ILE A 8 1.31 1.95 3.60
N HIS A 9 1.50 2.75 4.65
CA HIS A 9 2.58 3.72 4.71
C HIS A 9 3.68 3.23 5.64
N HIS A 10 4.90 3.18 5.12
CA HIS A 10 6.09 2.80 5.89
C HIS A 10 7.03 3.99 6.02
N PRO A 11 7.83 4.04 7.11
CA PRO A 11 8.91 5.03 7.22
C PRO A 11 9.88 4.93 6.04
N ASP A 12 10.54 6.02 5.74
CA ASP A 12 11.49 6.12 4.63
C ASP A 12 12.63 5.09 4.72
N ASP A 13 13.04 4.74 5.94
CA ASP A 13 14.10 3.77 6.22
C ASP A 13 13.59 2.35 6.48
N PHE A 14 12.32 2.08 6.24
CA PHE A 14 11.75 0.76 6.46
C PHE A 14 12.39 -0.28 5.56
N GLU A 15 12.79 -1.41 6.18
CA GLU A 15 13.29 -2.59 5.47
C GLU A 15 12.27 -3.72 5.56
N PRO A 16 11.78 -4.26 4.44
CA PRO A 16 10.81 -5.36 4.47
C PRO A 16 11.30 -6.57 5.28
N SER A 17 12.59 -6.82 5.28
CA SER A 17 13.20 -7.93 6.05
C SER A 17 13.12 -7.71 7.56
N SER A 18 12.88 -6.49 8.03
CA SER A 18 12.76 -6.19 9.46
C SER A 18 11.37 -6.51 10.02
N GLU A 19 10.41 -6.83 9.18
CA GLU A 19 9.06 -7.17 9.61
C GLU A 19 9.07 -8.44 10.45
N SER A 20 8.37 -8.41 11.61
CA SER A 20 8.33 -9.55 12.50
C SER A 20 7.56 -10.72 11.90
N GLU A 21 7.90 -11.92 12.36
CA GLU A 21 7.16 -13.14 11.98
C GLU A 21 5.68 -13.01 12.35
N ALA A 22 5.41 -12.47 13.56
CA ALA A 22 4.03 -12.27 14.02
C ALA A 22 3.25 -11.32 13.08
N ALA A 23 3.88 -10.25 12.60
CA ALA A 23 3.25 -9.35 11.64
C ALA A 23 2.98 -10.05 10.32
N ARG A 24 3.93 -10.81 9.82
CA ARG A 24 3.74 -11.59 8.58
C ARG A 24 2.60 -12.59 8.71
N ASP A 25 2.51 -13.26 9.84
CA ASP A 25 1.44 -14.23 10.12
C ASP A 25 0.08 -13.53 10.17
N ASP A 26 0.00 -12.37 10.81
CA ASP A 26 -1.24 -11.59 10.89
C ASP A 26 -1.69 -11.09 9.52
N ILE A 27 -0.74 -10.62 8.70
CA ILE A 27 -1.03 -10.17 7.33
C ILE A 27 -1.52 -11.35 6.49
N SER A 28 -0.89 -12.51 6.60
CA SER A 28 -1.31 -13.72 5.89
C SER A 28 -2.71 -14.15 6.30
N ALA A 29 -3.02 -14.09 7.60
CA ALA A 29 -4.36 -14.42 8.10
C ALA A 29 -5.41 -13.43 7.55
N LEU A 30 -5.09 -12.14 7.52
CA LEU A 30 -5.98 -11.12 6.97
C LEU A 30 -6.24 -11.35 5.48
N ASN A 31 -5.21 -11.70 4.72
CA ASN A 31 -5.39 -12.01 3.29
C ASN A 31 -6.33 -13.20 3.08
N ARG A 32 -6.19 -14.24 3.89
CA ARG A 32 -7.12 -15.39 3.82
C ARG A 32 -8.55 -14.96 4.14
N GLU A 33 -8.73 -14.09 5.12
CA GLU A 33 -10.03 -13.56 5.50
C GLU A 33 -10.66 -12.75 4.36
N MET A 34 -9.87 -11.90 3.70
CA MET A 34 -10.32 -11.12 2.54
C MET A 34 -10.71 -12.01 1.36
N ILE A 35 -9.93 -13.05 1.10
CA ILE A 35 -10.24 -14.01 0.04
C ILE A 35 -11.54 -14.73 0.35
N ALA A 36 -11.71 -15.22 1.59
CA ALA A 36 -12.92 -15.91 2.01
C ALA A 36 -14.17 -15.03 1.91
N ALA A 37 -14.02 -13.73 2.17
CA ALA A 37 -15.10 -12.77 2.03
C ALA A 37 -15.34 -12.32 0.58
N GLY A 38 -14.46 -12.70 -0.35
CA GLY A 38 -14.58 -12.34 -1.76
C GLY A 38 -14.33 -10.88 -2.07
N VAL A 39 -13.61 -10.16 -1.21
CA VAL A 39 -13.39 -8.71 -1.38
C VAL A 39 -12.03 -8.35 -1.96
N ARG A 40 -11.05 -9.24 -1.92
CA ARG A 40 -9.71 -8.91 -2.38
C ARG A 40 -9.59 -9.02 -3.89
N VAL A 41 -9.32 -7.89 -4.55
CA VAL A 41 -9.04 -7.85 -5.99
C VAL A 41 -7.55 -8.05 -6.24
N PHE A 42 -6.71 -7.36 -5.47
CA PHE A 42 -5.25 -7.41 -5.62
C PHE A 42 -4.59 -7.06 -4.29
N VAL A 43 -3.40 -7.61 -4.07
CA VAL A 43 -2.51 -7.20 -3.00
C VAL A 43 -1.07 -7.26 -3.50
N GLY A 44 -0.27 -6.30 -3.09
CA GLY A 44 1.15 -6.29 -3.43
C GLY A 44 1.95 -5.44 -2.46
N GLY A 45 3.14 -5.93 -2.13
CA GLY A 45 4.16 -5.15 -1.44
C GLY A 45 5.10 -4.51 -2.46
N LEU A 46 5.66 -3.38 -2.10
CA LEU A 46 6.62 -2.68 -2.92
C LEU A 46 8.04 -2.84 -2.34
N THR A 47 9.03 -2.78 -3.21
CA THR A 47 10.43 -2.67 -2.77
C THR A 47 10.64 -1.32 -2.07
N PRO A 48 11.73 -1.16 -1.28
CA PRO A 48 11.99 0.10 -0.60
C PRO A 48 11.97 1.32 -1.52
N ALA A 49 11.55 2.46 -0.98
CA ALA A 49 11.41 3.70 -1.76
C ALA A 49 12.71 4.12 -2.47
N ARG A 50 13.88 3.79 -1.91
CA ARG A 50 15.18 4.09 -2.53
C ARG A 50 15.38 3.40 -3.88
N GLU A 51 14.63 2.32 -4.14
CA GLU A 51 14.69 1.60 -5.42
C GLU A 51 13.75 2.18 -6.47
N ALA A 52 12.95 3.17 -6.09
CA ALA A 52 12.06 3.83 -7.03
C ALA A 52 12.84 4.65 -8.06
N ARG A 53 12.18 4.92 -9.17
CA ARG A 53 12.66 5.84 -10.20
C ARG A 53 11.57 6.85 -10.48
N SER A 54 11.95 8.10 -10.64
CA SER A 54 11.01 9.16 -10.94
C SER A 54 11.24 9.65 -12.36
N VAL A 55 10.16 9.92 -13.07
CA VAL A 55 10.23 10.38 -14.46
C VAL A 55 9.50 11.72 -14.54
N ARG A 56 10.17 12.74 -15.08
CA ARG A 56 9.59 14.06 -15.32
C ARG A 56 9.78 14.46 -16.76
N VAL A 57 8.88 15.30 -17.26
CA VAL A 57 9.04 15.94 -18.57
C VAL A 57 9.65 17.31 -18.35
N LYS A 58 10.81 17.57 -18.99
CA LYS A 58 11.47 18.87 -18.93
C LYS A 58 10.80 19.86 -19.85
N SER A 59 11.10 21.15 -19.68
CA SER A 59 10.51 22.22 -20.50
C SER A 59 10.76 22.09 -22.01
N ASP A 60 11.84 21.36 -22.39
CA ASP A 60 12.14 21.07 -23.79
C ASP A 60 11.44 19.83 -24.33
N GLY A 61 10.57 19.19 -23.53
CA GLY A 61 9.83 17.98 -23.90
C GLY A 61 10.60 16.69 -23.70
N LYS A 62 11.85 16.74 -23.28
CA LYS A 62 12.65 15.54 -22.99
C LYS A 62 12.36 14.99 -21.60
N LEU A 63 12.56 13.69 -21.44
CA LEU A 63 12.35 13.03 -20.16
C LEU A 63 13.58 13.17 -19.27
N LEU A 64 13.33 13.36 -17.97
CA LEU A 64 14.34 13.29 -16.93
C LEU A 64 13.98 12.13 -16.02
N VAL A 65 14.87 11.13 -15.93
CA VAL A 65 14.72 9.99 -15.03
C VAL A 65 15.71 10.17 -13.89
N THR A 66 15.21 10.13 -12.66
CA THR A 66 16.04 10.26 -11.46
C THR A 66 15.86 9.05 -10.56
N ASP A 67 16.91 8.71 -9.80
CA ASP A 67 16.86 7.67 -8.80
C ASP A 67 16.07 8.16 -7.58
N GLY A 68 15.30 7.26 -6.98
CA GLY A 68 14.55 7.53 -5.77
C GLY A 68 13.10 7.95 -6.03
N PRO A 69 12.33 8.17 -4.96
CA PRO A 69 10.92 8.52 -5.06
C PRO A 69 10.74 9.96 -5.58
N TYR A 70 9.55 10.22 -6.14
CA TYR A 70 9.22 11.54 -6.68
C TYR A 70 9.29 12.65 -5.62
N LEU A 71 8.79 12.36 -4.43
CA LEU A 71 8.86 13.30 -3.30
C LEU A 71 9.79 12.74 -2.23
N GLU A 72 10.59 13.62 -1.64
CA GLU A 72 11.35 13.30 -0.44
C GLU A 72 10.44 13.51 0.77
N THR A 73 9.98 12.42 1.36
CA THR A 73 9.09 12.41 2.51
C THR A 73 9.61 11.45 3.57
N LYS A 74 9.03 11.53 4.77
CA LYS A 74 9.39 10.60 5.86
C LYS A 74 8.71 9.25 5.72
N GLU A 75 7.64 9.18 4.94
CA GLU A 75 6.86 7.96 4.75
C GLU A 75 6.51 7.79 3.28
N HIS A 76 6.44 6.54 2.86
CA HIS A 76 6.11 6.16 1.49
C HIS A 76 5.14 4.99 1.49
N VAL A 77 4.38 4.84 0.43
CA VAL A 77 3.53 3.67 0.24
C VAL A 77 4.45 2.45 0.11
N GLY A 78 4.29 1.49 1.02
CA GLY A 78 5.08 0.26 1.04
C GLY A 78 4.35 -0.94 0.45
N GLY A 79 3.07 -0.81 0.17
CA GLY A 79 2.23 -1.85 -0.40
C GLY A 79 0.78 -1.43 -0.36
N PHE A 80 -0.09 -2.21 -0.99
CA PHE A 80 -1.51 -1.87 -0.99
C PHE A 80 -2.38 -3.08 -1.30
N TRP A 81 -3.64 -2.96 -0.91
CA TRP A 81 -4.72 -3.81 -1.39
C TRP A 81 -5.63 -3.02 -2.29
N VAL A 82 -6.23 -3.69 -3.25
CA VAL A 82 -7.42 -3.21 -3.95
C VAL A 82 -8.57 -4.09 -3.50
N LEU A 83 -9.59 -3.49 -2.90
CA LEU A 83 -10.74 -4.20 -2.37
C LEU A 83 -12.00 -3.79 -3.13
N ASP A 84 -12.88 -4.75 -3.39
CA ASP A 84 -14.19 -4.55 -3.98
C ASP A 84 -15.24 -4.78 -2.88
N VAL A 85 -15.82 -3.69 -2.37
CA VAL A 85 -16.72 -3.71 -1.22
C VAL A 85 -17.94 -2.83 -1.47
N ALA A 86 -18.94 -2.97 -0.59
CA ALA A 86 -20.22 -2.29 -0.76
C ALA A 86 -20.11 -0.76 -0.68
N ASP A 87 -19.32 -0.26 0.28
CA ASP A 87 -19.26 1.17 0.58
C ASP A 87 -17.98 1.52 1.35
N LEU A 88 -17.82 2.81 1.65
CA LEU A 88 -16.66 3.31 2.40
C LEU A 88 -16.57 2.69 3.79
N ASP A 89 -17.69 2.51 4.48
CA ASP A 89 -17.68 1.94 5.83
C ASP A 89 -17.12 0.52 5.81
N ALA A 90 -17.48 -0.28 4.83
CA ALA A 90 -16.92 -1.63 4.67
C ALA A 90 -15.41 -1.56 4.37
N ALA A 91 -14.99 -0.62 3.52
CA ALA A 91 -13.57 -0.43 3.23
C ALA A 91 -12.79 -0.03 4.49
N LEU A 92 -13.36 0.85 5.33
CA LEU A 92 -12.72 1.29 6.56
C LEU A 92 -12.60 0.16 7.59
N GLU A 93 -13.56 -0.76 7.65
CA GLU A 93 -13.46 -1.95 8.51
C GLU A 93 -12.26 -2.81 8.11
N TRP A 94 -12.10 -3.09 6.83
CA TRP A 94 -10.95 -3.83 6.32
C TRP A 94 -9.63 -3.07 6.54
N ALA A 95 -9.65 -1.75 6.33
CA ALA A 95 -8.47 -0.90 6.55
C ALA A 95 -8.04 -0.92 8.01
N GLY A 96 -8.97 -0.93 8.96
CA GLY A 96 -8.67 -1.06 10.39
C GLY A 96 -7.95 -2.36 10.69
N LYS A 97 -8.42 -3.47 10.12
CA LYS A 97 -7.76 -4.77 10.25
C LYS A 97 -6.36 -4.74 9.63
N ALA A 98 -6.21 -4.07 8.49
CA ALA A 98 -4.92 -3.94 7.82
C ALA A 98 -3.94 -3.12 8.65
N ALA A 99 -4.37 -2.01 9.24
CA ALA A 99 -3.52 -1.18 10.10
C ALA A 99 -3.02 -1.95 11.31
N ILE A 100 -3.88 -2.76 11.91
CA ILE A 100 -3.52 -3.60 13.05
C ILE A 100 -2.51 -4.68 12.62
N ALA A 101 -2.80 -5.40 11.55
CA ALA A 101 -1.94 -6.49 11.09
C ALA A 101 -0.57 -6.00 10.64
N CYS A 102 -0.53 -4.89 9.91
CA CYS A 102 0.71 -4.31 9.39
C CYS A 102 1.45 -3.45 10.41
N ARG A 103 0.80 -3.09 11.52
CA ARG A 103 1.36 -2.25 12.59
C ARG A 103 1.83 -0.89 12.06
N THR A 104 1.07 -0.33 11.13
CA THR A 104 1.42 0.92 10.47
C THR A 104 0.14 1.61 9.97
N PRO A 105 0.16 2.94 9.79
CA PRO A 105 -0.99 3.64 9.24
C PRO A 105 -1.34 3.18 7.82
N VAL A 106 -2.62 3.20 7.51
CA VAL A 106 -3.11 2.94 6.15
C VAL A 106 -3.99 4.10 5.69
N GLU A 107 -4.04 4.29 4.40
CA GLU A 107 -4.88 5.29 3.76
C GLU A 107 -5.88 4.59 2.84
N VAL A 108 -7.12 5.04 2.87
CA VAL A 108 -8.20 4.49 2.05
C VAL A 108 -8.62 5.52 1.01
N ARG A 109 -8.65 5.13 -0.26
CA ARG A 109 -9.15 6.00 -1.33
C ARG A 109 -10.00 5.21 -2.30
N ARG A 110 -11.14 5.77 -2.67
CA ARG A 110 -12.01 5.17 -3.68
C ARG A 110 -11.41 5.40 -5.06
N PHE A 111 -11.50 4.38 -5.90
CA PHE A 111 -11.20 4.56 -7.32
C PHE A 111 -12.32 5.37 -7.98
N GLY A 112 -11.92 6.34 -8.76
CA GLY A 112 -12.85 7.23 -9.45
C GLY A 112 -13.54 6.62 -10.68
#